data_12f7e58cfdcc7118a2d462d20133d3cd
#
_entry.id   12f7e58cfdcc7118a2d462d20133d3cd
#
_cell.length_a   1.000
_cell.length_b   1.000
_cell.length_c   1.000
_cell.angle_alpha   90.00
_cell.angle_beta   90.00
_cell.angle_gamma   90.00
#
_symmetry.space_group_name_H-M   'P 1'
#
loop_
_entity.id
_entity.type
_entity.pdbx_description
1 polymer ?
#
loop_
_entity_poly.entity_id
_entity_poly.type
_entity_poly.pdbx_seq_one_letter_code
_entity_poly.pdbx_strand_id
1 'polypeptide(L)'
;GRNLAEDGYNLGMKYQCVEFIKRYYFEYYNHKMPDTYGNAKDFYDNKLKDGEMNVKRGLLQFSNPSFKKPSVGDIIIFKPSLLNPYGHVAIISKVDESAIEIIQQNVWKKTRESFNLININNLWYIESKRIIGRLSLPE
;
A
#
# COMPACT_ATOMS: atom_id res chain seq x y z
N GLY A 1 -16.57 -11.73 -4.43
CA GLY A 1 -17.85 -11.19 -4.63
C GLY A 1 -17.86 -9.78 -5.14
N ARG A 2 -18.95 -9.45 -5.70
CA ARG A 2 -19.17 -8.15 -6.29
C ARG A 2 -19.81 -7.25 -5.26
N ASN A 3 -19.32 -6.06 -5.19
CA ASN A 3 -19.91 -5.07 -4.29
C ASN A 3 -20.95 -4.29 -5.04
N LEU A 4 -22.14 -4.84 -5.11
CA LEU A 4 -23.26 -4.25 -5.84
C LEU A 4 -24.34 -3.77 -4.89
N ALA A 5 -23.94 -3.19 -3.78
CA ALA A 5 -24.89 -2.56 -2.87
C ALA A 5 -25.61 -1.41 -3.57
N GLU A 6 -26.58 -0.82 -2.89
CA GLU A 6 -27.33 0.29 -3.45
C GLU A 6 -26.42 1.40 -3.95
N ASP A 7 -25.27 1.56 -3.30
CA ASP A 7 -24.28 2.53 -3.71
C ASP A 7 -23.08 1.81 -4.31
N GLY A 8 -23.33 0.94 -5.28
CA GLY A 8 -22.32 0.06 -5.83
C GLY A 8 -21.12 0.78 -6.41
N TYR A 9 -21.32 1.94 -7.00
CA TYR A 9 -20.21 2.69 -7.59
C TYR A 9 -19.21 3.14 -6.53
N ASN A 10 -19.69 3.81 -5.49
CA ASN A 10 -18.80 4.28 -4.42
C ASN A 10 -18.18 3.12 -3.68
N LEU A 11 -18.92 2.05 -3.48
CA LEU A 11 -18.41 0.87 -2.84
C LEU A 11 -17.31 0.23 -3.67
N GLY A 12 -17.46 0.22 -4.99
CA GLY A 12 -16.44 -0.28 -5.89
C GLY A 12 -15.16 0.53 -5.81
N MET A 13 -15.27 1.86 -5.83
CA MET A 13 -14.10 2.72 -5.65
C MET A 13 -13.42 2.46 -4.32
N LYS A 14 -14.21 2.32 -3.26
CA LYS A 14 -13.69 2.14 -1.91
C LYS A 14 -12.87 0.87 -1.77
N TYR A 15 -13.28 -0.23 -2.42
CA TYR A 15 -12.67 -1.53 -2.19
C TYR A 15 -11.78 -2.02 -3.32
N GLN A 16 -11.79 -1.39 -4.49
CA GLN A 16 -11.04 -1.89 -5.64
C GLN A 16 -9.54 -2.00 -5.38
N CYS A 17 -8.94 -0.98 -4.78
CA CYS A 17 -7.51 -1.02 -4.54
C CYS A 17 -7.16 -2.10 -3.51
N VAL A 18 -7.99 -2.29 -2.49
CA VAL A 18 -7.76 -3.31 -1.47
C VAL A 18 -7.90 -4.70 -2.08
N GLU A 19 -8.93 -4.94 -2.88
CA GLU A 19 -9.10 -6.22 -3.56
C GLU A 19 -7.92 -6.54 -4.47
N PHE A 20 -7.45 -5.55 -5.22
CA PHE A 20 -6.29 -5.71 -6.09
C PHE A 20 -5.06 -6.16 -5.31
N ILE A 21 -4.78 -5.49 -4.19
CA ILE A 21 -3.62 -5.81 -3.35
C ILE A 21 -3.72 -7.22 -2.79
N LYS A 22 -4.88 -7.59 -2.25
CA LYS A 22 -5.06 -8.90 -1.65
C LYS A 22 -4.92 -10.01 -2.68
N ARG A 23 -5.49 -9.82 -3.86
CA ARG A 23 -5.39 -10.78 -4.95
C ARG A 23 -3.96 -10.90 -5.44
N TYR A 24 -3.26 -9.77 -5.60
CA TYR A 24 -1.87 -9.76 -6.02
C TYR A 24 -1.01 -10.57 -5.06
N TYR A 25 -1.17 -10.34 -3.76
CA TYR A 25 -0.38 -11.06 -2.78
C TYR A 25 -0.70 -12.54 -2.75
N PHE A 26 -1.95 -12.91 -2.90
CA PHE A 26 -2.31 -14.31 -2.94
C PHE A 26 -1.74 -15.01 -4.17
N GLU A 27 -1.84 -14.38 -5.34
CA GLU A 27 -1.41 -14.99 -6.60
C GLU A 27 0.11 -15.08 -6.71
N TYR A 28 0.83 -14.04 -6.30
CA TYR A 28 2.27 -13.98 -6.52
C TYR A 28 3.09 -14.44 -5.33
N TYR A 29 2.57 -14.34 -4.13
CA TYR A 29 3.33 -14.68 -2.92
C TYR A 29 2.66 -15.78 -2.11
N ASN A 30 1.52 -16.29 -2.53
CA ASN A 30 0.73 -17.26 -1.78
C ASN A 30 0.49 -16.78 -0.35
N HIS A 31 0.29 -15.46 -0.19
CA HIS A 31 0.14 -14.82 1.09
C HIS A 31 -1.31 -14.44 1.31
N LYS A 32 -1.92 -15.01 2.35
CA LYS A 32 -3.27 -14.66 2.77
C LYS A 32 -3.19 -13.69 3.92
N MET A 33 -3.81 -12.54 3.78
CA MET A 33 -3.87 -11.59 4.89
C MET A 33 -4.85 -12.11 5.93
N PRO A 34 -4.44 -12.16 7.22
CA PRO A 34 -5.30 -12.71 8.26
C PRO A 34 -6.63 -11.99 8.39
N ASP A 35 -6.63 -10.66 8.26
CA ASP A 35 -7.83 -9.86 8.35
C ASP A 35 -8.22 -9.41 6.95
N THR A 36 -9.43 -9.76 6.52
CA THR A 36 -9.91 -9.42 5.19
C THR A 36 -10.77 -8.18 5.16
N TYR A 37 -10.99 -7.55 6.30
CA TYR A 37 -11.86 -6.38 6.39
C TYR A 37 -11.05 -5.09 6.39
N GLY A 38 -11.75 -4.00 6.15
CA GLY A 38 -11.21 -2.67 6.27
C GLY A 38 -10.97 -1.98 4.94
N ASN A 39 -10.68 -0.72 5.04
CA ASN A 39 -10.35 0.16 3.93
C ASN A 39 -8.85 0.23 3.74
N ALA A 40 -8.43 0.94 2.69
CA ALA A 40 -7.01 1.15 2.47
C ALA A 40 -6.33 1.79 3.69
N LYS A 41 -6.98 2.76 4.34
CA LYS A 41 -6.41 3.42 5.51
C LYS A 41 -6.18 2.46 6.68
N ASP A 42 -6.90 1.34 6.73
CA ASP A 42 -6.76 0.36 7.80
C ASP A 42 -5.57 -0.57 7.61
N PHE A 43 -4.85 -0.43 6.52
CA PHE A 43 -3.63 -1.19 6.30
C PHE A 43 -2.47 -0.72 7.19
N TYR A 44 -2.54 0.49 7.72
CA TYR A 44 -1.44 1.07 8.49
C TYR A 44 -1.85 1.21 9.96
N ASP A 45 -0.98 0.73 10.85
CA ASP A 45 -1.19 0.85 12.30
C ASP A 45 -0.16 1.83 12.85
N ASN A 46 -0.60 3.03 13.20
CA ASN A 46 0.31 4.08 13.65
C ASN A 46 0.90 3.84 15.04
N LYS A 47 0.55 2.76 15.68
CA LYS A 47 1.15 2.37 16.96
C LYS A 47 2.40 1.50 16.79
N LEU A 48 2.64 0.99 15.57
CA LEU A 48 3.78 0.13 15.32
C LEU A 48 5.03 0.94 15.05
N LYS A 49 6.16 0.38 15.46
CA LYS A 49 7.48 0.90 15.10
C LYS A 49 7.95 0.24 13.81
N ASP A 50 8.88 0.88 13.13
CA ASP A 50 9.42 0.36 11.88
C ASP A 50 9.97 -1.05 12.07
N GLY A 51 9.54 -1.95 11.18
CA GLY A 51 9.98 -3.34 11.19
C GLY A 51 9.12 -4.26 12.02
N GLU A 52 8.15 -3.73 12.75
CA GLU A 52 7.24 -4.59 13.50
C GLU A 52 6.17 -5.20 12.60
N MET A 53 5.64 -6.34 13.05
CA MET A 53 4.63 -7.07 12.30
C MET A 53 3.27 -6.40 12.41
N ASN A 54 2.68 -6.08 11.28
CA ASN A 54 1.27 -5.69 11.20
C ASN A 54 0.47 -7.00 11.14
N VAL A 55 -0.06 -7.42 12.27
CA VAL A 55 -0.63 -8.76 12.40
C VAL A 55 -1.89 -8.96 11.57
N LYS A 56 -2.65 -7.90 11.34
CA LYS A 56 -3.86 -7.99 10.52
C LYS A 56 -3.54 -8.30 9.06
N ARG A 57 -2.37 -7.91 8.60
CA ARG A 57 -1.97 -8.12 7.21
C ARG A 57 -0.90 -9.21 7.07
N GLY A 58 -0.24 -9.60 8.18
CA GLY A 58 0.81 -10.58 8.14
C GLY A 58 2.07 -10.07 7.46
N LEU A 59 2.34 -8.78 7.56
CA LEU A 59 3.43 -8.10 6.86
C LEU A 59 4.15 -7.17 7.82
N LEU A 60 5.44 -6.94 7.54
CA LEU A 60 6.23 -5.97 8.31
C LEU A 60 5.88 -4.56 7.87
N GLN A 61 5.82 -3.64 8.83
CA GLN A 61 5.43 -2.27 8.56
C GLN A 61 6.58 -1.30 8.73
N PHE A 62 6.68 -0.34 7.83
CA PHE A 62 7.68 0.72 7.85
C PHE A 62 7.00 2.06 7.59
N SER A 63 7.46 3.09 8.28
CA SER A 63 6.99 4.46 8.04
C SER A 63 7.69 5.06 6.81
N ASN A 64 7.35 6.27 6.47
CA ASN A 64 8.01 7.01 5.41
C ASN A 64 8.48 8.36 5.99
N PRO A 65 9.79 8.57 6.19
CA PRO A 65 10.93 7.73 5.79
C PRO A 65 11.18 6.55 6.73
N SER A 66 12.02 5.63 6.29
CA SER A 66 12.41 4.50 7.12
C SER A 66 13.85 4.08 6.85
N PHE A 67 14.41 3.31 7.77
CA PHE A 67 15.80 2.85 7.64
C PHE A 67 15.95 1.80 6.55
N LYS A 68 14.87 1.15 6.14
CA LYS A 68 14.94 0.08 5.16
C LYS A 68 14.51 0.58 3.79
N LYS A 69 15.31 0.26 2.78
CA LYS A 69 15.00 0.63 1.40
C LYS A 69 13.75 -0.11 0.94
N PRO A 70 12.84 0.58 0.23
CA PRO A 70 11.68 -0.10 -0.35
C PRO A 70 12.08 -1.20 -1.32
N SER A 71 11.24 -2.20 -1.44
CA SER A 71 11.46 -3.35 -2.32
C SER A 71 10.28 -3.53 -3.26
N VAL A 72 10.55 -4.13 -4.42
CA VAL A 72 9.47 -4.52 -5.34
C VAL A 72 8.51 -5.46 -4.61
N GLY A 73 7.25 -5.23 -4.78
CA GLY A 73 6.20 -6.00 -4.13
C GLY A 73 5.69 -5.38 -2.83
N ASP A 74 6.39 -4.38 -2.29
CA ASP A 74 5.89 -3.68 -1.10
C ASP A 74 4.55 -3.01 -1.37
N ILE A 75 3.71 -2.95 -0.36
CA ILE A 75 2.45 -2.23 -0.41
C ILE A 75 2.68 -0.81 0.09
N ILE A 76 2.43 0.17 -0.76
CA ILE A 76 2.48 1.58 -0.38
C ILE A 76 1.11 2.00 0.15
N ILE A 77 1.12 2.72 1.27
CA ILE A 77 -0.11 3.18 1.92
C ILE A 77 -0.16 4.70 1.86
N PHE A 78 -1.21 5.21 1.24
CA PHE A 78 -1.48 6.64 1.12
C PHE A 78 -2.46 7.06 2.20
N LYS A 79 -2.28 8.25 2.73
CA LYS A 79 -3.20 8.79 3.73
C LYS A 79 -4.54 9.14 3.09
N PRO A 80 -5.62 9.14 3.87
CA PRO A 80 -6.91 9.62 3.39
C PRO A 80 -6.82 11.09 2.97
N SER A 81 -7.68 11.47 2.03
CA SER A 81 -7.77 12.85 1.54
C SER A 81 -9.23 13.21 1.36
N LEU A 82 -9.48 14.48 1.03
CA LEU A 82 -10.86 14.91 0.75
C LEU A 82 -11.47 14.17 -0.41
N LEU A 83 -10.67 13.87 -1.44
CA LEU A 83 -11.15 13.16 -2.62
C LEU A 83 -11.19 11.66 -2.41
N ASN A 84 -10.44 11.15 -1.44
CA ASN A 84 -10.38 9.72 -1.15
C ASN A 84 -10.32 9.50 0.36
N PRO A 85 -11.46 9.61 1.05
CA PRO A 85 -11.48 9.53 2.51
C PRO A 85 -11.15 8.15 3.06
N TYR A 86 -11.16 7.11 2.22
CA TYR A 86 -10.84 5.75 2.65
C TYR A 86 -9.37 5.41 2.49
N GLY A 87 -8.58 6.36 1.99
CA GLY A 87 -7.18 6.12 1.71
C GLY A 87 -6.97 5.35 0.41
N HIS A 88 -5.73 4.97 0.16
CA HIS A 88 -5.35 4.27 -1.08
C HIS A 88 -4.14 3.39 -0.82
N VAL A 89 -4.06 2.27 -1.50
CA VAL A 89 -2.90 1.37 -1.45
C VAL A 89 -2.49 1.03 -2.86
N ALA A 90 -1.19 0.76 -3.03
CA ALA A 90 -0.62 0.41 -4.32
C ALA A 90 0.55 -0.54 -4.10
N ILE A 91 1.06 -1.13 -5.19
CA ILE A 91 2.18 -2.08 -5.12
C ILE A 91 3.38 -1.47 -5.84
N ILE A 92 4.55 -1.59 -5.22
CA ILE A 92 5.79 -1.17 -5.87
C ILE A 92 6.12 -2.17 -6.96
N SER A 93 6.25 -1.68 -8.19
CA SER A 93 6.60 -2.49 -9.36
C SER A 93 8.06 -2.38 -9.76
N LYS A 94 8.72 -1.27 -9.43
CA LYS A 94 10.13 -1.04 -9.73
C LYS A 94 10.78 -0.21 -8.65
N VAL A 95 12.04 -0.50 -8.36
CA VAL A 95 12.85 0.27 -7.42
C VAL A 95 14.25 0.41 -8.02
N ASP A 96 14.78 1.64 -8.04
CA ASP A 96 16.19 1.86 -8.27
C ASP A 96 16.75 2.80 -7.21
N GLU A 97 17.91 3.38 -7.42
CA GLU A 97 18.55 4.21 -6.39
C GLU A 97 17.88 5.57 -6.21
N SER A 98 17.11 6.03 -7.19
CA SER A 98 16.56 7.38 -7.18
C SER A 98 15.07 7.45 -7.41
N ALA A 99 14.40 6.32 -7.64
CA ALA A 99 12.97 6.34 -7.93
C ALA A 99 12.31 5.00 -7.63
N ILE A 100 11.02 5.05 -7.40
CA ILE A 100 10.16 3.86 -7.39
C ILE A 100 9.02 4.08 -8.37
N GLU A 101 8.46 2.98 -8.86
CA GLU A 101 7.24 2.99 -9.64
C GLU A 101 6.22 2.12 -8.93
N ILE A 102 4.97 2.58 -8.89
CA ILE A 102 3.89 1.80 -8.32
C ILE A 102 2.87 1.43 -9.39
N ILE A 103 2.18 0.33 -9.15
CA ILE A 103 0.99 -0.07 -9.89
C ILE A 103 -0.19 0.08 -8.95
N GLN A 104 -1.26 0.69 -9.44
CA GLN A 104 -2.45 0.91 -8.63
C GLN A 104 -3.70 0.63 -9.42
N GLN A 105 -4.75 0.20 -8.71
CA GLN A 105 -6.05 -0.06 -9.30
C GLN A 105 -6.95 1.14 -9.02
N ASN A 106 -7.29 1.85 -10.07
CA ASN A 106 -8.30 2.91 -10.01
C ASN A 106 -9.65 2.36 -10.44
N VAL A 107 -10.67 3.21 -10.47
CA VAL A 107 -12.05 2.78 -10.69
C VAL A 107 -12.20 1.89 -11.91
N TRP A 108 -11.55 2.23 -13.01
CA TRP A 108 -11.76 1.53 -14.28
C TRP A 108 -10.52 0.83 -14.81
N LYS A 109 -9.34 1.10 -14.26
CA LYS A 109 -8.13 0.56 -14.87
C LYS A 109 -6.96 0.57 -13.90
N LYS A 110 -5.96 -0.23 -14.22
CA LYS A 110 -4.67 -0.17 -13.56
C LYS A 110 -3.85 0.95 -14.16
N THR A 111 -3.14 1.69 -13.33
CA THR A 111 -2.26 2.77 -13.76
C THR A 111 -0.92 2.66 -13.04
N ARG A 112 0.08 3.39 -13.55
CA ARG A 112 1.41 3.45 -12.96
C ARG A 112 1.72 4.89 -12.61
N GLU A 113 2.50 5.04 -11.53
CA GLU A 113 2.94 6.34 -11.08
C GLU A 113 4.35 6.18 -10.51
N SER A 114 5.18 7.21 -10.68
CA SER A 114 6.56 7.19 -10.19
C SER A 114 6.76 8.25 -9.14
N PHE A 115 7.64 7.96 -8.17
CA PHE A 115 8.04 8.88 -7.13
C PHE A 115 9.55 8.86 -6.99
N ASN A 116 10.11 10.01 -6.64
CA ASN A 116 11.53 10.07 -6.31
C ASN A 116 11.78 9.32 -5.01
N LEU A 117 12.93 8.66 -4.93
CA LEU A 117 13.39 7.97 -3.74
C LEU A 117 14.69 8.64 -3.30
N ILE A 118 14.73 9.10 -2.06
CA ILE A 118 15.84 9.89 -1.54
C ILE A 118 16.40 9.21 -0.31
N ASN A 119 17.72 9.09 -0.25
CA ASN A 119 18.41 8.57 0.93
C ASN A 119 19.11 9.73 1.63
N ILE A 120 18.69 10.06 2.83
CA ILE A 120 19.28 11.12 3.64
C ILE A 120 19.55 10.54 5.04
N ASN A 121 20.80 10.60 5.47
CA ASN A 121 21.20 10.13 6.80
C ASN A 121 20.78 8.68 7.07
N ASN A 122 20.92 7.84 6.07
CA ASN A 122 20.55 6.41 6.11
C ASN A 122 19.07 6.17 6.26
N LEU A 123 18.24 7.16 5.96
CA LEU A 123 16.79 6.99 5.90
C LEU A 123 16.34 7.13 4.46
N TRP A 124 15.47 6.22 4.05
CA TRP A 124 14.92 6.19 2.70
C TRP A 124 13.56 6.87 2.73
N TYR A 125 13.42 7.92 1.92
CA TYR A 125 12.21 8.72 1.83
C TYR A 125 11.62 8.61 0.43
N ILE A 126 10.38 8.15 0.35
CA ILE A 126 9.62 8.23 -0.90
C ILE A 126 9.02 9.63 -0.94
N GLU A 127 9.41 10.41 -1.94
CA GLU A 127 9.11 11.84 -1.96
C GLU A 127 7.66 12.11 -2.31
N SER A 128 6.81 11.97 -1.32
CA SER A 128 5.39 12.31 -1.44
C SER A 128 4.81 12.48 -0.05
N LYS A 129 4.15 13.60 0.17
CA LYS A 129 3.46 13.85 1.43
C LYS A 129 2.21 12.99 1.59
N ARG A 130 1.76 12.37 0.51
CA ARG A 130 0.60 11.48 0.55
C ARG A 130 0.92 10.10 1.13
N ILE A 131 2.18 9.70 1.10
CA ILE A 131 2.60 8.36 1.51
C ILE A 131 2.96 8.36 2.98
N ILE A 132 2.25 7.54 3.76
CA ILE A 132 2.51 7.43 5.21
C ILE A 132 3.43 6.27 5.54
N GLY A 133 3.49 5.25 4.71
CA GLY A 133 4.35 4.11 4.97
C GLY A 133 4.10 2.99 4.00
N ARG A 134 4.61 1.81 4.36
CA ARG A 134 4.48 0.64 3.50
C ARG A 134 4.52 -0.64 4.31
N LEU A 135 4.05 -1.72 3.69
CA LEU A 135 4.13 -3.07 4.24
C LEU A 135 4.99 -3.93 3.34
N SER A 136 5.81 -4.80 3.95
CA SER A 136 6.72 -5.69 3.22
C SER A 136 6.58 -7.11 3.72
N LEU A 137 6.82 -8.08 2.84
CA LEU A 137 6.89 -9.47 3.26
C LEU A 137 8.05 -9.67 4.23
N PRO A 138 7.88 -10.49 5.28
CA PRO A 138 9.01 -10.88 6.13
C PRO A 138 10.03 -11.64 5.31
N GLU A 139 11.30 -11.41 5.61
CA GLU A 139 12.39 -12.14 4.96
C GLU A 139 12.62 -13.48 5.58
#